data_7e1fd460bfc84638bcfef9bf0f3d26d7
#
_entry.id   7e1fd460bfc84638bcfef9bf0f3d26d7
#
_cell.length_a   1.000
_cell.length_b   1.000
_cell.length_c   1.000
_cell.angle_alpha   90.00
_cell.angle_beta   90.00
_cell.angle_gamma   90.00
#
_symmetry.space_group_name_H-M   'P 1'
#
loop_
_entity.id
_entity.type
_entity.pdbx_description
1 polymer ?
#
loop_
_entity_poly.entity_id
_entity_poly.type
_entity_poly.pdbx_seq_one_letter_code
_entity_poly.pdbx_strand_id
1 'polypeptide(L)'
;MRRIVSLLGIVLLLSVQLIAQSVPSPKSHFGFNIGDNYKLATFTATEAYLKKVAASSNKVKLTNIGKTEEGRNHYMMIVSSPENIKQLQRYKSISQKLARAESLTDADAKTLAKEGKAVVWIDGGLHATEVVG
;
A
#
# COMPACT_ATOMS: atom_id res chain seq x y z
N MET A 1 -49.42 12.05 -2.86
CA MET A 1 -48.57 11.95 -4.07
C MET A 1 -47.26 12.73 -3.94
N ARG A 2 -47.22 14.02 -3.54
CA ARG A 2 -45.94 14.81 -3.42
C ARG A 2 -44.93 14.21 -2.45
N ARG A 3 -45.31 13.60 -1.30
CA ARG A 3 -44.39 12.99 -0.34
C ARG A 3 -43.75 11.67 -0.84
N ILE A 4 -44.43 10.90 -1.68
CA ILE A 4 -43.92 9.65 -2.27
C ILE A 4 -42.87 9.96 -3.33
N VAL A 5 -43.09 11.01 -4.14
CA VAL A 5 -42.14 11.46 -5.15
C VAL A 5 -40.84 11.97 -4.50
N SER A 6 -40.94 12.66 -3.35
CA SER A 6 -39.75 13.13 -2.60
C SER A 6 -38.94 11.97 -2.02
N LEU A 7 -39.58 10.92 -1.50
CA LEU A 7 -38.89 9.73 -0.97
C LEU A 7 -38.17 8.93 -2.10
N LEU A 8 -38.81 8.79 -3.27
CA LEU A 8 -38.20 8.13 -4.44
C LEU A 8 -36.97 8.89 -4.92
N GLY A 9 -37.00 10.23 -4.94
CA GLY A 9 -35.87 11.07 -5.32
C GLY A 9 -34.67 10.92 -4.37
N ILE A 10 -34.91 10.80 -3.06
CA ILE A 10 -33.85 10.60 -2.06
C ILE A 10 -33.21 9.21 -2.18
N VAL A 11 -33.99 8.17 -2.45
CA VAL A 11 -33.48 6.81 -2.64
C VAL A 11 -32.65 6.73 -3.94
N LEU A 12 -33.02 7.41 -5.00
CA LEU A 12 -32.24 7.47 -6.24
C LEU A 12 -30.89 8.20 -6.08
N LEU A 13 -30.85 9.24 -5.24
CA LEU A 13 -29.60 9.98 -4.95
C LEU A 13 -28.63 9.20 -4.08
N LEU A 14 -29.10 8.28 -3.24
CA LEU A 14 -28.25 7.41 -2.41
C LEU A 14 -27.64 6.24 -3.15
N SER A 15 -28.15 5.87 -4.32
CA SER A 15 -27.65 4.74 -5.11
C SER A 15 -26.42 5.06 -5.99
N VAL A 16 -25.95 6.30 -6.05
CA VAL A 16 -24.86 6.73 -6.96
C VAL A 16 -23.45 6.59 -6.32
N GLN A 17 -23.32 6.14 -5.09
CA GLN A 17 -22.04 6.22 -4.34
C GLN A 17 -21.23 4.92 -4.21
N LEU A 18 -21.52 3.87 -4.96
CA LEU A 18 -20.78 2.61 -4.88
C LEU A 18 -20.04 2.29 -6.19
N ILE A 19 -19.31 3.25 -6.74
CA ILE A 19 -18.22 2.90 -7.66
C ILE A 19 -17.08 2.43 -6.77
N ALA A 20 -16.97 1.13 -6.55
CA ALA A 20 -15.79 0.53 -5.96
C ALA A 20 -14.59 0.95 -6.82
N GLN A 21 -13.75 1.81 -6.26
CA GLN A 21 -12.55 2.28 -6.95
C GLN A 21 -11.63 1.06 -7.15
N SER A 22 -11.63 0.49 -8.35
CA SER A 22 -10.81 -0.68 -8.67
C SER A 22 -9.33 -0.28 -8.69
N VAL A 23 -8.51 -1.05 -7.99
CA VAL A 23 -7.05 -0.87 -8.05
C VAL A 23 -6.60 -1.16 -9.50
N PRO A 24 -5.88 -0.25 -10.16
CA PRO A 24 -5.45 -0.43 -11.54
C PRO A 24 -4.47 -1.61 -11.64
N SER A 25 -4.69 -2.50 -12.61
CA SER A 25 -3.73 -3.56 -12.89
C SER A 25 -2.46 -2.99 -13.56
N PRO A 26 -1.29 -3.67 -13.44
CA PRO A 26 -0.08 -3.27 -14.16
C PRO A 26 -0.35 -3.14 -15.66
N LYS A 27 -1.00 -4.13 -16.27
CA LYS A 27 -1.35 -4.11 -17.69
C LYS A 27 -2.17 -2.89 -18.10
N SER A 28 -3.15 -2.47 -17.30
CA SER A 28 -3.97 -1.29 -17.60
C SER A 28 -3.19 0.02 -17.51
N HIS A 29 -2.12 0.04 -16.74
CA HIS A 29 -1.27 1.23 -16.58
C HIS A 29 -0.14 1.29 -17.62
N PHE A 30 0.60 0.18 -17.80
CA PHE A 30 1.75 0.14 -18.69
C PHE A 30 1.39 -0.14 -20.15
N GLY A 31 0.19 -0.67 -20.44
CA GLY A 31 -0.25 -1.06 -21.78
C GLY A 31 0.33 -2.37 -22.29
N PHE A 32 1.08 -3.11 -21.45
CA PHE A 32 1.67 -4.41 -21.76
C PHE A 32 1.69 -5.28 -20.49
N ASN A 33 1.93 -6.59 -20.61
CA ASN A 33 2.13 -7.43 -19.43
C ASN A 33 3.58 -7.29 -18.96
N ILE A 34 3.79 -7.22 -17.65
CA ILE A 34 5.15 -7.26 -17.09
C ILE A 34 5.79 -8.59 -17.50
N GLY A 35 6.98 -8.52 -18.06
CA GLY A 35 7.69 -9.67 -18.63
C GLY A 35 7.48 -9.89 -20.13
N ASP A 36 6.65 -9.12 -20.82
CA ASP A 36 6.53 -9.17 -22.27
C ASP A 36 7.87 -8.82 -22.94
N ASN A 37 8.23 -9.55 -24.01
CA ASN A 37 9.47 -9.35 -24.73
C ASN A 37 9.62 -7.90 -25.21
N TYR A 38 10.80 -7.33 -25.01
CA TYR A 38 11.16 -5.96 -25.40
C TYR A 38 10.28 -4.86 -24.78
N LYS A 39 9.56 -5.16 -23.67
CA LYS A 39 8.77 -4.20 -22.92
C LYS A 39 9.42 -3.95 -21.57
N LEU A 40 9.68 -2.69 -21.26
CA LEU A 40 10.33 -2.27 -20.02
C LEU A 40 9.50 -1.20 -19.32
N ALA A 41 9.17 -1.46 -18.05
CA ALA A 41 8.58 -0.45 -17.17
C ALA A 41 9.71 0.46 -16.65
N THR A 42 9.73 1.70 -17.08
CA THR A 42 10.73 2.67 -16.60
C THR A 42 10.45 3.07 -15.15
N PHE A 43 11.46 3.52 -14.42
CA PHE A 43 11.30 4.05 -13.06
C PHE A 43 10.19 5.11 -12.96
N THR A 44 10.15 6.05 -13.88
CA THR A 44 9.13 7.12 -13.89
C THR A 44 7.72 6.55 -14.07
N ALA A 45 7.53 5.58 -14.95
CA ALA A 45 6.24 4.93 -15.16
C ALA A 45 5.84 4.09 -13.93
N THR A 46 6.80 3.39 -13.33
CA THR A 46 6.60 2.61 -12.09
C THR A 46 6.23 3.53 -10.93
N GLU A 47 6.93 4.64 -10.72
CA GLU A 47 6.59 5.64 -9.71
C GLU A 47 5.15 6.15 -9.87
N ALA A 48 4.74 6.48 -11.09
CA ALA A 48 3.38 6.91 -11.39
C ALA A 48 2.35 5.81 -11.08
N TYR A 49 2.66 4.55 -11.39
CA TYR A 49 1.82 3.41 -11.07
C TYR A 49 1.66 3.23 -9.56
N LEU A 50 2.75 3.24 -8.79
CA LEU A 50 2.71 3.09 -7.33
C LEU A 50 1.87 4.19 -6.66
N LYS A 51 2.00 5.44 -7.12
CA LYS A 51 1.17 6.56 -6.65
C LYS A 51 -0.31 6.33 -6.94
N LYS A 52 -0.63 5.84 -8.15
CA LYS A 52 -2.00 5.54 -8.56
C LYS A 52 -2.61 4.40 -7.73
N VAL A 53 -1.85 3.33 -7.48
CA VAL A 53 -2.28 2.21 -6.62
C VAL A 53 -2.55 2.71 -5.19
N ALA A 54 -1.63 3.49 -4.62
CA ALA A 54 -1.80 4.02 -3.27
C ALA A 54 -3.01 4.96 -3.14
N ALA A 55 -3.31 5.74 -4.18
CA ALA A 55 -4.48 6.62 -4.21
C ALA A 55 -5.81 5.85 -4.38
N SER A 56 -5.77 4.64 -4.93
CA SER A 56 -6.95 3.83 -5.22
C SER A 56 -7.31 2.80 -4.14
N SER A 57 -6.52 2.68 -3.07
CA SER A 57 -6.74 1.65 -2.05
C SER A 57 -6.33 2.09 -0.65
N ASN A 58 -7.23 1.92 0.32
CA ASN A 58 -6.94 2.14 1.74
C ASN A 58 -6.11 1.01 2.39
N LYS A 59 -5.79 -0.05 1.63
CA LYS A 59 -4.90 -1.16 2.02
C LYS A 59 -3.44 -0.87 1.71
N VAL A 60 -3.15 0.26 1.06
CA VAL A 60 -1.80 0.60 0.58
C VAL A 60 -1.40 1.97 1.09
N LYS A 61 -0.18 2.07 1.61
CA LYS A 61 0.47 3.33 1.97
C LYS A 61 1.81 3.43 1.26
N LEU A 62 1.95 4.44 0.41
CA LEU A 62 3.23 4.78 -0.23
C LEU A 62 3.96 5.81 0.64
N THR A 63 5.21 5.54 0.97
CA THR A 63 6.07 6.40 1.80
C THR A 63 7.36 6.68 1.06
N ASN A 64 7.75 7.96 0.95
CA ASN A 64 9.07 8.32 0.51
C ASN A 64 10.05 8.13 1.69
N ILE A 65 11.04 7.27 1.52
CA ILE A 65 12.03 6.92 2.53
C ILE A 65 13.38 7.59 2.30
N GLY A 66 13.47 8.50 1.32
CA GLY A 66 14.68 9.26 1.03
C GLY A 66 14.88 9.50 -0.45
N LYS A 67 16.11 9.77 -0.80
CA LYS A 67 16.56 10.00 -2.18
C LYS A 67 17.59 8.97 -2.58
N THR A 68 17.59 8.61 -3.87
CA THR A 68 18.70 7.88 -4.48
C THR A 68 19.88 8.82 -4.70
N GLU A 69 21.05 8.27 -5.04
CA GLU A 69 22.23 9.07 -5.38
C GLU A 69 21.97 10.06 -6.53
N GLU A 70 21.14 9.69 -7.49
CA GLU A 70 20.71 10.57 -8.58
C GLU A 70 19.57 11.54 -8.21
N GLY A 71 19.22 11.67 -6.92
CA GLY A 71 18.20 12.60 -6.44
C GLY A 71 16.76 12.16 -6.70
N ARG A 72 16.50 10.94 -7.19
CA ARG A 72 15.16 10.38 -7.36
C ARG A 72 14.56 10.00 -6.01
N ASN A 73 13.24 10.00 -5.90
CA ASN A 73 12.58 9.54 -4.69
C ASN A 73 12.76 8.03 -4.53
N HIS A 74 13.06 7.61 -3.30
CA HIS A 74 13.08 6.20 -2.91
C HIS A 74 11.78 5.88 -2.16
N TYR A 75 10.99 4.96 -2.70
CA TYR A 75 9.68 4.65 -2.15
C TYR A 75 9.63 3.29 -1.47
N MET A 76 8.91 3.25 -0.37
CA MET A 76 8.46 2.03 0.29
C MET A 76 6.94 1.95 0.21
N MET A 77 6.40 0.84 -0.28
CA MET A 77 4.98 0.55 -0.29
C MET A 77 4.65 -0.40 0.86
N ILE A 78 3.72 -0.01 1.71
CA ILE A 78 3.22 -0.84 2.81
C ILE A 78 1.84 -1.33 2.40
N VAL A 79 1.66 -2.65 2.40
CA VAL A 79 0.39 -3.31 2.06
C VAL A 79 -0.12 -4.05 3.29
N SER A 80 -1.34 -3.75 3.74
CA SER A 80 -1.98 -4.42 4.88
C SER A 80 -3.48 -4.14 4.90
N SER A 81 -4.20 -4.66 5.92
CA SER A 81 -5.59 -4.26 6.13
C SER A 81 -5.70 -2.78 6.48
N PRO A 82 -6.84 -2.11 6.19
CA PRO A 82 -7.03 -0.71 6.53
C PRO A 82 -6.83 -0.41 8.03
N GLU A 83 -7.21 -1.35 8.89
CA GLU A 83 -7.05 -1.26 10.35
C GLU A 83 -5.58 -1.26 10.74
N ASN A 84 -4.78 -2.12 10.11
CA ASN A 84 -3.34 -2.18 10.33
C ASN A 84 -2.64 -0.92 9.81
N ILE A 85 -3.03 -0.41 8.64
CA ILE A 85 -2.49 0.83 8.07
C ILE A 85 -2.71 2.01 9.03
N LYS A 86 -3.86 2.08 9.69
CA LYS A 86 -4.15 3.12 10.71
C LYS A 86 -3.27 2.99 11.96
N GLN A 87 -2.75 1.79 12.25
CA GLN A 87 -1.97 1.47 13.45
C GLN A 87 -0.47 1.24 13.18
N LEU A 88 0.05 1.66 12.03
CA LEU A 88 1.45 1.40 11.65
C LEU A 88 2.46 1.84 12.71
N GLN A 89 2.23 3.01 13.35
CA GLN A 89 3.13 3.50 14.38
C GLN A 89 3.16 2.58 15.61
N ARG A 90 2.02 2.01 16.00
CA ARG A 90 1.95 1.01 17.07
C ARG A 90 2.74 -0.24 16.71
N TYR A 91 2.54 -0.80 15.53
CA TYR A 91 3.26 -2.01 15.09
C TYR A 91 4.76 -1.76 14.92
N LYS A 92 5.16 -0.59 14.43
CA LYS A 92 6.56 -0.17 14.40
C LYS A 92 7.17 -0.15 15.79
N SER A 93 6.48 0.43 16.78
CA SER A 93 6.94 0.46 18.17
C SER A 93 7.07 -0.95 18.77
N ILE A 94 6.11 -1.84 18.51
CA ILE A 94 6.18 -3.24 18.95
C ILE A 94 7.40 -3.93 18.34
N SER A 95 7.60 -3.83 17.03
CA SER A 95 8.73 -4.44 16.33
C SER A 95 10.07 -3.90 16.85
N GLN A 96 10.17 -2.60 17.12
CA GLN A 96 11.38 -2.00 17.66
C GLN A 96 11.70 -2.50 19.08
N LYS A 97 10.69 -2.61 19.95
CA LYS A 97 10.87 -3.15 21.30
C LYS A 97 11.33 -4.60 21.27
N LEU A 98 10.70 -5.43 20.45
CA LEU A 98 11.08 -6.84 20.29
C LEU A 98 12.49 -6.99 19.69
N ALA A 99 12.85 -6.18 18.70
CA ALA A 99 14.17 -6.24 18.06
C ALA A 99 15.32 -5.80 18.97
N ARG A 100 15.09 -4.80 19.83
CA ARG A 100 16.11 -4.30 20.75
C ARG A 100 16.22 -5.12 22.03
N ALA A 101 15.11 -5.70 22.47
CA ALA A 101 14.99 -6.51 23.70
C ALA A 101 15.51 -5.81 24.98
N GLU A 102 15.67 -4.47 24.95
CA GLU A 102 16.17 -3.67 26.08
C GLU A 102 15.09 -3.60 27.17
N SER A 103 15.41 -4.03 28.39
CA SER A 103 14.52 -3.99 29.56
C SER A 103 13.19 -4.72 29.34
N LEU A 104 13.16 -5.73 28.50
CA LEU A 104 11.97 -6.51 28.13
C LEU A 104 11.99 -7.86 28.87
N THR A 105 10.96 -8.15 29.65
CA THR A 105 10.80 -9.50 30.25
C THR A 105 10.26 -10.49 29.21
N ASP A 106 10.46 -11.78 29.44
CA ASP A 106 9.90 -12.84 28.59
C ASP A 106 8.37 -12.77 28.49
N ALA A 107 7.69 -12.40 29.57
CA ALA A 107 6.24 -12.23 29.60
C ALA A 107 5.80 -11.06 28.70
N ASP A 108 6.49 -9.92 28.77
CA ASP A 108 6.23 -8.77 27.93
C ASP A 108 6.52 -9.07 26.45
N ALA A 109 7.63 -9.77 26.19
CA ALA A 109 7.98 -10.18 24.83
C ALA A 109 6.90 -11.07 24.20
N LYS A 110 6.38 -12.07 24.95
CA LYS A 110 5.28 -12.92 24.49
C LYS A 110 3.99 -12.14 24.24
N THR A 111 3.70 -11.15 25.08
CA THR A 111 2.53 -10.27 24.90
C THR A 111 2.67 -9.42 23.65
N LEU A 112 3.80 -8.75 23.49
CA LEU A 112 4.09 -7.93 22.30
C LEU A 112 4.10 -8.76 21.01
N ALA A 113 4.64 -9.99 21.05
CA ALA A 113 4.66 -10.88 19.90
C ALA A 113 3.23 -11.29 19.46
N LYS A 114 2.31 -11.49 20.41
CA LYS A 114 0.89 -11.76 20.10
C LYS A 114 0.17 -10.56 19.51
N GLU A 115 0.48 -9.35 19.97
CA GLU A 115 -0.11 -8.10 19.49
C GLU A 115 0.47 -7.66 18.14
N GLY A 116 1.74 -7.94 17.92
CA GLY A 116 2.50 -7.56 16.73
C GLY A 116 1.98 -8.20 15.44
N LYS A 117 2.62 -7.85 14.35
CA LYS A 117 2.36 -8.43 13.03
C LYS A 117 3.66 -8.93 12.42
N ALA A 118 3.59 -10.06 11.73
CA ALA A 118 4.67 -10.49 10.87
C ALA A 118 4.85 -9.46 9.74
N VAL A 119 6.10 -9.10 9.48
CA VAL A 119 6.48 -8.17 8.41
C VAL A 119 7.29 -8.95 7.39
N VAL A 120 6.80 -8.96 6.14
CA VAL A 120 7.53 -9.49 5.00
C VAL A 120 8.11 -8.31 4.25
N TRP A 121 9.42 -8.29 4.07
CA TRP A 121 10.13 -7.30 3.28
C TRP A 121 10.48 -7.89 1.92
N ILE A 122 10.23 -7.12 0.87
CA ILE A 122 10.55 -7.50 -0.52
C ILE A 122 11.27 -6.31 -1.15
N ASP A 123 12.49 -6.54 -1.59
CA ASP A 123 13.23 -5.60 -2.43
C ASP A 123 13.03 -5.98 -3.90
N GLY A 124 12.70 -5.01 -4.72
CA GLY A 124 12.62 -5.17 -6.17
C GLY A 124 13.80 -4.47 -6.86
N GLY A 125 14.46 -5.16 -7.81
CA GLY A 125 15.52 -4.56 -8.61
C GLY A 125 16.80 -4.25 -7.82
N LEU A 126 17.29 -5.20 -7.03
CA LEU A 126 18.48 -5.04 -6.20
C LEU A 126 19.73 -4.71 -7.04
N HIS A 127 19.88 -5.32 -8.22
CA HIS A 127 20.99 -5.06 -9.13
C HIS A 127 20.52 -4.26 -10.36
N ALA A 128 21.39 -3.44 -10.91
CA ALA A 128 21.08 -2.55 -12.04
C ALA A 128 20.61 -3.27 -13.32
N THR A 129 20.90 -4.56 -13.45
CA THR A 129 20.48 -5.41 -14.58
C THR A 129 19.14 -6.11 -14.38
N GLU A 130 18.53 -6.01 -13.21
CA GLU A 130 17.24 -6.62 -12.90
C GLU A 130 16.11 -5.71 -13.40
N VAL A 131 15.52 -6.07 -14.53
CA VAL A 131 14.52 -5.25 -15.23
C VAL A 131 13.06 -5.65 -14.94
N VAL A 132 12.85 -6.70 -14.17
CA VAL A 132 11.53 -7.28 -13.86
C VAL A 132 11.35 -7.48 -12.34
N GLY A 133 12.21 -6.87 -11.53
CA GLY A 133 12.17 -6.93 -10.06
C GLY A 133 11.07 -6.11 -9.40
#